data_e36c6fcfcb8bc4934a42fa9a0d10ff4b
#
_entry.id   e36c6fcfcb8bc4934a42fa9a0d10ff4b
#
_cell.length_a   1.000
_cell.length_b   1.000
_cell.length_c   1.000
_cell.angle_alpha   90.00
_cell.angle_beta   90.00
_cell.angle_gamma   90.00
#
_symmetry.space_group_name_H-M   'P 1'
#
loop_
_entity.id
_entity.type
_entity.pdbx_description
1 polymer ?
#
loop_
_entity_poly.entity_id
_entity_poly.type
_entity_poly.pdbx_seq_one_letter_code
_entity_poly.pdbx_strand_id
1 'polypeptide(L)'
;MVTIAKKNNNVLNNQYIEKNNNAIQGAEAELRYLRETIEVLRSELERHRFDQEVAVQKVAQNSADEIQQLKSTATNLRDELESMRFEKDSAVQQAVQRSVDEIQQLKSTATNLRDELESMRFEKDSPRRHAMLPYG
;
A
#
# COMPACT_ATOMS: atom_id res chain seq x y z
N MET A 1 66.65 -13.83 75.59
CA MET A 1 66.07 -14.60 74.46
C MET A 1 64.54 -14.39 74.34
N VAL A 2 63.77 -14.29 75.37
CA VAL A 2 62.30 -14.19 75.29
C VAL A 2 61.80 -12.86 74.68
N THR A 3 62.54 -11.75 74.76
CA THR A 3 62.19 -10.42 74.26
C THR A 3 62.29 -10.32 72.69
N ILE A 4 63.21 -11.09 72.03
CA ILE A 4 63.36 -11.05 70.55
C ILE A 4 62.28 -11.85 69.90
N ALA A 5 61.90 -13.01 70.48
CA ALA A 5 60.78 -13.83 69.92
C ALA A 5 59.43 -13.12 70.00
N LYS A 6 59.16 -12.36 71.04
CA LYS A 6 57.94 -11.54 71.18
C LYS A 6 57.89 -10.40 70.14
N LYS A 7 59.03 -9.74 69.86
CA LYS A 7 59.12 -8.69 68.83
C LYS A 7 58.88 -9.23 67.45
N ASN A 8 59.44 -10.37 67.10
CA ASN A 8 59.26 -11.03 65.76
C ASN A 8 57.82 -11.47 65.58
N ASN A 9 57.16 -12.04 66.57
CA ASN A 9 55.75 -12.40 66.52
C ASN A 9 54.82 -11.19 66.31
N ASN A 10 55.15 -10.03 66.94
CA ASN A 10 54.35 -8.81 66.73
C ASN A 10 54.51 -8.20 65.34
N VAL A 11 55.73 -8.26 64.76
CA VAL A 11 55.97 -7.79 63.38
C VAL A 11 55.26 -8.67 62.37
N LEU A 12 55.29 -9.99 62.51
CA LEU A 12 54.57 -10.95 61.63
C LEU A 12 53.04 -10.73 61.75
N ASN A 13 52.52 -10.54 62.94
CA ASN A 13 51.08 -10.30 63.13
C ASN A 13 50.65 -8.98 62.52
N ASN A 14 51.42 -7.90 62.60
CA ASN A 14 51.15 -6.64 61.94
C ASN A 14 51.18 -6.77 60.41
N GLN A 15 52.10 -7.51 59.83
CA GLN A 15 52.13 -7.76 58.39
C GLN A 15 50.90 -8.57 57.87
N TYR A 16 50.43 -9.54 58.66
CA TYR A 16 49.19 -10.25 58.35
C TYR A 16 47.96 -9.34 58.42
N ILE A 17 47.89 -8.46 59.39
CA ILE A 17 46.78 -7.51 59.52
C ILE A 17 46.78 -6.50 58.36
N GLU A 18 47.96 -5.96 58.01
CA GLU A 18 48.05 -5.03 56.84
C GLU A 18 47.70 -5.70 55.54
N LYS A 19 48.14 -6.94 55.30
CA LYS A 19 47.82 -7.70 54.08
C LYS A 19 46.31 -8.00 53.98
N ASN A 20 45.68 -8.36 55.11
CA ASN A 20 44.23 -8.55 55.16
C ASN A 20 43.45 -7.26 54.95
N ASN A 21 43.89 -6.16 55.55
CA ASN A 21 43.25 -4.86 55.34
C ASN A 21 43.31 -4.37 53.89
N ASN A 22 44.47 -4.57 53.24
CA ASN A 22 44.64 -4.25 51.82
C ASN A 22 43.73 -5.13 50.91
N ALA A 23 43.60 -6.41 51.24
CA ALA A 23 42.70 -7.31 50.52
C ALA A 23 41.21 -6.92 50.70
N ILE A 24 40.82 -6.53 51.90
CA ILE A 24 39.47 -6.06 52.21
C ILE A 24 39.17 -4.76 51.47
N GLN A 25 40.09 -3.80 51.51
CA GLN A 25 39.93 -2.52 50.79
C GLN A 25 39.85 -2.73 49.28
N GLY A 26 40.62 -3.66 48.71
CA GLY A 26 40.52 -4.05 47.29
C GLY A 26 39.15 -4.63 46.95
N ALA A 27 38.66 -5.56 47.79
CA ALA A 27 37.34 -6.17 47.59
C ALA A 27 36.19 -5.14 47.73
N GLU A 28 36.30 -4.21 48.66
CA GLU A 28 35.32 -3.13 48.82
C GLU A 28 35.29 -2.14 47.64
N ALA A 29 36.47 -1.86 47.06
CA ALA A 29 36.56 -1.03 45.86
C ALA A 29 35.96 -1.75 44.64
N GLU A 30 36.22 -3.05 44.51
CA GLU A 30 35.60 -3.86 43.45
C GLU A 30 34.06 -3.96 43.58
N LEU A 31 33.58 -4.16 44.81
CA LEU A 31 32.13 -4.14 45.08
C LEU A 31 31.48 -2.81 44.74
N ARG A 32 32.12 -1.70 45.02
CA ARG A 32 31.61 -0.36 44.62
C ARG A 32 31.56 -0.24 43.12
N TYR A 33 32.60 -0.58 42.42
CA TYR A 33 32.67 -0.57 40.96
C TYR A 33 31.58 -1.45 40.31
N LEU A 34 31.40 -2.65 40.83
CA LEU A 34 30.35 -3.55 40.32
C LEU A 34 28.95 -3.01 40.57
N ARG A 35 28.68 -2.40 41.71
CA ARG A 35 27.38 -1.75 41.99
C ARG A 35 27.12 -0.59 41.06
N GLU A 36 28.07 0.28 40.82
CA GLU A 36 27.97 1.40 39.91
C GLU A 36 27.70 0.86 38.45
N THR A 37 28.42 -0.17 38.06
CA THR A 37 28.22 -0.81 36.75
C THR A 37 26.81 -1.40 36.60
N ILE A 38 26.30 -2.04 37.67
CA ILE A 38 24.93 -2.59 37.66
C ILE A 38 23.90 -1.47 37.54
N GLU A 39 24.07 -0.35 38.21
CA GLU A 39 23.15 0.79 38.13
C GLU A 39 23.15 1.42 36.73
N VAL A 40 24.34 1.60 36.13
CA VAL A 40 24.45 2.08 34.74
C VAL A 40 23.77 1.13 33.76
N LEU A 41 24.05 -0.16 33.87
CA LEU A 41 23.43 -1.17 32.97
C LEU A 41 21.92 -1.26 33.13
N ARG A 42 21.40 -1.13 34.34
CA ARG A 42 19.94 -1.04 34.58
C ARG A 42 19.34 0.17 33.91
N SER A 43 19.96 1.33 34.09
CA SER A 43 19.51 2.57 33.49
C SER A 43 19.52 2.50 31.92
N GLU A 44 20.57 1.91 31.36
CA GLU A 44 20.64 1.68 29.91
C GLU A 44 19.58 0.69 29.42
N LEU A 45 19.32 -0.38 30.16
CA LEU A 45 18.28 -1.34 29.84
C LEU A 45 16.87 -0.70 29.86
N GLU A 46 16.59 0.12 30.85
CA GLU A 46 15.30 0.85 30.93
C GLU A 46 15.15 1.82 29.77
N ARG A 47 16.21 2.56 29.43
CA ARG A 47 16.21 3.45 28.27
C ARG A 47 15.96 2.68 26.97
N HIS A 48 16.67 1.58 26.75
CA HIS A 48 16.48 0.76 25.56
C HIS A 48 15.07 0.17 25.46
N ARG A 49 14.50 -0.26 26.58
CA ARG A 49 13.10 -0.73 26.60
C ARG A 49 12.13 0.37 26.21
N PHE A 50 12.32 1.56 26.76
CA PHE A 50 11.50 2.71 26.41
C PHE A 50 11.64 3.08 24.93
N ASP A 51 12.86 3.19 24.42
CA ASP A 51 13.15 3.49 23.02
C ASP A 51 12.52 2.44 22.07
N GLN A 52 12.61 1.17 22.45
CA GLN A 52 11.99 0.08 21.72
C GLN A 52 10.46 0.18 21.71
N GLU A 53 9.86 0.47 22.83
CA GLU A 53 8.40 0.64 22.94
C GLU A 53 7.91 1.82 22.10
N VAL A 54 8.58 2.95 22.16
CA VAL A 54 8.30 4.12 21.32
C VAL A 54 8.45 3.79 19.82
N ALA A 55 9.50 3.07 19.45
CA ALA A 55 9.72 2.66 18.06
C ALA A 55 8.61 1.73 17.57
N VAL A 56 8.19 0.75 18.38
CA VAL A 56 7.09 -0.17 18.06
C VAL A 56 5.77 0.59 17.91
N GLN A 57 5.46 1.50 18.83
CA GLN A 57 4.24 2.32 18.74
C GLN A 57 4.23 3.17 17.47
N LYS A 58 5.37 3.79 17.14
CA LYS A 58 5.49 4.59 15.92
C LYS A 58 5.28 3.76 14.65
N VAL A 59 5.87 2.57 14.57
CA VAL A 59 5.66 1.66 13.44
C VAL A 59 4.21 1.20 13.35
N ALA A 60 3.60 0.85 14.48
CA ALA A 60 2.20 0.46 14.54
C ALA A 60 1.27 1.58 14.05
N GLN A 61 1.51 2.82 14.48
CA GLN A 61 0.74 3.98 14.04
C GLN A 61 0.90 4.23 12.53
N ASN A 62 2.13 4.26 12.02
CA ASN A 62 2.39 4.44 10.60
C ASN A 62 1.72 3.34 9.76
N SER A 63 1.78 2.09 10.22
CA SER A 63 1.13 0.97 9.52
C SER A 63 -0.40 1.09 9.54
N ALA A 64 -0.99 1.55 10.64
CA ALA A 64 -2.43 1.79 10.74
C ALA A 64 -2.88 2.89 9.78
N ASP A 65 -2.13 3.99 9.70
CA ASP A 65 -2.40 5.11 8.81
C ASP A 65 -2.28 4.68 7.33
N GLU A 66 -1.24 3.91 6.99
CA GLU A 66 -1.06 3.35 5.65
C GLU A 66 -2.19 2.40 5.25
N ILE A 67 -2.60 1.50 6.14
CA ILE A 67 -3.75 0.61 5.92
C ILE A 67 -5.02 1.41 5.68
N GLN A 68 -5.26 2.47 6.44
CA GLN A 68 -6.42 3.32 6.28
C GLN A 68 -6.40 4.03 4.92
N GLN A 69 -5.26 4.55 4.51
CA GLN A 69 -5.07 5.18 3.21
C GLN A 69 -5.29 4.20 2.05
N LEU A 70 -4.72 2.99 2.15
CA LEU A 70 -4.91 1.94 1.15
C LEU A 70 -6.37 1.51 1.03
N LYS A 71 -7.08 1.38 2.14
CA LYS A 71 -8.53 1.08 2.14
C LYS A 71 -9.33 2.17 1.45
N SER A 72 -9.04 3.43 1.73
CA SER A 72 -9.71 4.57 1.08
C SER A 72 -9.43 4.57 -0.44
N THR A 73 -8.18 4.38 -0.84
CA THR A 73 -7.80 4.29 -2.25
C THR A 73 -8.50 3.12 -2.96
N ALA A 74 -8.57 1.95 -2.33
CA ALA A 74 -9.25 0.79 -2.88
C ALA A 74 -10.76 1.03 -3.06
N THR A 75 -11.40 1.75 -2.13
CA THR A 75 -12.81 2.14 -2.25
C THR A 75 -13.01 3.10 -3.42
N ASN A 76 -12.22 4.16 -3.50
CA ASN A 76 -12.29 5.13 -4.60
C ASN A 76 -12.10 4.47 -5.97
N LEU A 77 -11.11 3.56 -6.10
CA LEU A 77 -10.89 2.84 -7.35
C LEU A 77 -12.06 1.92 -7.73
N ARG A 78 -12.75 1.33 -6.76
CA ARG A 78 -13.97 0.54 -7.04
C ARG A 78 -15.09 1.44 -7.57
N ASP A 79 -15.30 2.58 -6.94
CA ASP A 79 -16.33 3.54 -7.35
C ASP A 79 -16.04 4.09 -8.76
N GLU A 80 -14.76 4.38 -9.06
CA GLU A 80 -14.33 4.79 -10.42
C GLU A 80 -14.57 3.67 -11.45
N LEU A 81 -14.27 2.42 -11.10
CA LEU A 81 -14.51 1.28 -11.99
C LEU A 81 -16.01 1.08 -12.27
N GLU A 82 -16.86 1.23 -11.27
CA GLU A 82 -18.32 1.15 -11.47
C GLU A 82 -18.83 2.28 -12.36
N SER A 83 -18.37 3.52 -12.15
CA SER A 83 -18.70 4.66 -12.99
C SER A 83 -18.26 4.43 -14.45
N MET A 84 -17.01 4.00 -14.66
CA MET A 84 -16.53 3.70 -16.02
C MET A 84 -17.27 2.56 -16.70
N ARG A 85 -17.71 1.54 -15.97
CA ARG A 85 -18.55 0.47 -16.50
C ARG A 85 -19.88 1.00 -16.97
N PHE A 86 -20.53 1.81 -16.14
CA PHE A 86 -21.80 2.43 -16.49
C PHE A 86 -21.69 3.34 -17.72
N GLU A 87 -20.65 4.19 -17.77
CA GLU A 87 -20.38 5.06 -18.93
C GLU A 87 -20.12 4.26 -20.20
N LYS A 88 -19.32 3.20 -20.11
CA LYS A 88 -19.06 2.29 -21.22
C LYS A 88 -20.33 1.64 -21.73
N ASP A 89 -21.16 1.10 -20.85
CA ASP A 89 -22.41 0.42 -21.24
C ASP A 89 -23.39 1.41 -21.86
N SER A 90 -23.48 2.62 -21.31
CA SER A 90 -24.27 3.71 -21.91
C SER A 90 -23.75 4.10 -23.31
N ALA A 91 -22.45 4.26 -23.46
CA ALA A 91 -21.84 4.58 -24.77
C ALA A 91 -22.06 3.47 -25.80
N VAL A 92 -21.95 2.20 -25.41
CA VAL A 92 -22.25 1.06 -26.28
C VAL A 92 -23.72 1.06 -26.70
N GLN A 93 -24.65 1.25 -25.78
CA GLN A 93 -26.09 1.32 -26.11
C GLN A 93 -26.40 2.47 -27.09
N GLN A 94 -25.83 3.64 -26.87
CA GLN A 94 -25.99 4.77 -27.78
C GLN A 94 -25.40 4.48 -29.16
N ALA A 95 -24.22 3.85 -29.24
CA ALA A 95 -23.63 3.48 -30.52
C ALA A 95 -24.48 2.45 -31.29
N VAL A 96 -24.99 1.44 -30.58
CA VAL A 96 -25.90 0.43 -31.17
C VAL A 96 -27.18 1.10 -31.67
N GLN A 97 -27.78 1.98 -30.88
CA GLN A 97 -29.01 2.69 -31.28
C GLN A 97 -28.79 3.53 -32.55
N ARG A 98 -27.70 4.31 -32.60
CA ARG A 98 -27.33 5.09 -33.80
C ARG A 98 -27.15 4.20 -35.03
N SER A 99 -26.47 3.06 -34.87
CA SER A 99 -26.28 2.12 -35.98
C SER A 99 -27.60 1.52 -36.46
N VAL A 100 -28.53 1.19 -35.57
CA VAL A 100 -29.86 0.71 -35.90
C VAL A 100 -30.64 1.78 -36.68
N ASP A 101 -30.63 3.03 -36.19
CA ASP A 101 -31.31 4.14 -36.84
C ASP A 101 -30.74 4.40 -38.25
N GLU A 102 -29.41 4.38 -38.39
CA GLU A 102 -28.72 4.54 -39.67
C GLU A 102 -29.09 3.41 -40.68
N ILE A 103 -29.06 2.16 -40.21
CA ILE A 103 -29.48 1.00 -41.05
C ILE A 103 -30.93 1.16 -41.49
N GLN A 104 -31.82 1.57 -40.61
CA GLN A 104 -33.25 1.81 -40.95
C GLN A 104 -33.40 2.92 -41.98
N GLN A 105 -32.68 4.02 -41.83
CA GLN A 105 -32.66 5.11 -42.78
C GLN A 105 -32.13 4.68 -44.17
N LEU A 106 -31.02 3.93 -44.19
CA LEU A 106 -30.44 3.40 -45.41
C LEU A 106 -31.39 2.41 -46.13
N LYS A 107 -32.08 1.55 -45.39
CA LYS A 107 -33.11 0.65 -45.93
C LYS A 107 -34.27 1.43 -46.56
N SER A 108 -34.77 2.45 -45.89
CA SER A 108 -35.84 3.32 -46.40
C SER A 108 -35.40 4.04 -47.69
N THR A 109 -34.19 4.61 -47.69
CA THR A 109 -33.61 5.28 -48.86
C THR A 109 -33.46 4.29 -50.04
N ALA A 110 -32.96 3.08 -49.81
CA ALA A 110 -32.81 2.03 -50.85
C ALA A 110 -34.19 1.64 -51.43
N THR A 111 -35.21 1.53 -50.59
CA THR A 111 -36.58 1.22 -51.06
C THR A 111 -37.12 2.36 -51.92
N ASN A 112 -37.00 3.62 -51.47
CA ASN A 112 -37.46 4.77 -52.24
C ASN A 112 -36.76 4.86 -53.61
N LEU A 113 -35.43 4.68 -53.63
CA LEU A 113 -34.69 4.67 -54.91
C LEU A 113 -35.11 3.56 -55.85
N ARG A 114 -35.45 2.39 -55.30
CA ARG A 114 -35.98 1.28 -56.10
C ARG A 114 -37.30 1.62 -56.73
N ASP A 115 -38.21 2.20 -55.93
CA ASP A 115 -39.54 2.61 -56.41
C ASP A 115 -39.45 3.72 -57.46
N GLU A 116 -38.51 4.68 -57.28
CA GLU A 116 -38.23 5.72 -58.27
C GLU A 116 -37.74 5.12 -59.60
N LEU A 117 -36.80 4.15 -59.52
CA LEU A 117 -36.29 3.45 -60.70
C LEU A 117 -37.40 2.69 -61.44
N GLU A 118 -38.28 2.00 -60.74
CA GLU A 118 -39.43 1.33 -61.32
C GLU A 118 -40.39 2.29 -61.98
N SER A 119 -40.68 3.42 -61.34
CA SER A 119 -41.49 4.49 -61.89
C SER A 119 -40.91 5.04 -63.21
N MET A 120 -39.62 5.40 -63.20
CA MET A 120 -38.94 5.90 -64.40
C MET A 120 -38.88 4.85 -65.53
N ARG A 121 -38.75 3.58 -65.23
CA ARG A 121 -38.85 2.52 -66.25
C ARG A 121 -40.23 2.46 -66.84
N PHE A 122 -41.24 2.52 -66.01
CA PHE A 122 -42.63 2.51 -66.49
C PHE A 122 -42.95 3.70 -67.42
N GLU A 123 -42.52 4.89 -67.03
CA GLU A 123 -42.67 6.11 -67.81
C GLU A 123 -41.96 6.01 -69.19
N LYS A 124 -40.74 5.45 -69.18
CA LYS A 124 -39.95 5.27 -70.40
C LYS A 124 -40.59 4.29 -71.33
N ASP A 125 -41.18 3.21 -70.83
CA ASP A 125 -41.82 2.16 -71.66
C ASP A 125 -43.25 2.51 -72.09
N SER A 126 -43.92 3.44 -71.41
CA SER A 126 -45.27 3.87 -71.75
C SER A 126 -45.42 4.51 -73.16
N PRO A 127 -44.55 5.45 -73.59
CA PRO A 127 -44.66 6.04 -74.92
C PRO A 127 -44.35 5.01 -76.05
N ARG A 128 -43.50 4.03 -75.76
CA ARG A 128 -43.23 2.94 -76.77
C ARG A 128 -44.41 2.03 -76.99
N ARG A 129 -45.27 1.76 -76.04
CA ARG A 129 -46.52 1.02 -76.18
C ARG A 129 -47.55 1.76 -76.96
N HIS A 130 -47.63 3.11 -76.75
CA HIS A 130 -48.54 3.95 -77.53
C HIS A 130 -48.14 4.10 -78.96
N ALA A 131 -46.85 4.12 -79.24
CA ALA A 131 -46.33 4.16 -80.66
C ALA A 131 -46.43 2.83 -81.41
N MET A 132 -46.72 1.71 -80.73
CA MET A 132 -46.90 0.39 -81.32
C MET A 132 -48.36 -0.01 -81.59
N LEU A 133 -49.33 0.83 -81.22
CA LEU A 133 -50.75 0.58 -81.58
C LEU A 133 -50.97 0.82 -83.05
N PRO A 134 -51.46 -0.19 -83.80
CA PRO A 134 -51.73 0.01 -85.19
C PRO A 134 -52.89 1.01 -85.36
N TYR A 135 -52.69 2.03 -86.18
CA TYR A 135 -53.77 2.91 -86.66
C TYR A 135 -54.73 2.01 -87.50
N GLY A 136 -55.88 1.77 -86.85
CA GLY A 136 -57.03 1.21 -87.53
C GLY A 136 -57.93 2.28 -88.07
#